data_b572801f2b48508f4f89d9532a0c12d8
#
_entry.id   b572801f2b48508f4f89d9532a0c12d8
#
_cell.length_a   1.000
_cell.length_b   1.000
_cell.length_c   1.000
_cell.angle_alpha   90.00
_cell.angle_beta   90.00
_cell.angle_gamma   90.00
#
_symmetry.space_group_name_H-M   'P 1'
#
loop_
_entity.id
_entity.type
_entity.pdbx_description
1 polymer ?
#
loop_
_entity_poly.entity_id
_entity_poly.type
_entity_poly.pdbx_seq_one_letter_code
_entity_poly.pdbx_strand_id
1 'polypeptide(L)'
;MACFLVPMAAAIAVSGVILANKAPEKLHLMWLNVLLWGGVVALALEHVAHEEIVPYAPFLSAMSSPADTATMLGEMATIGTAMLLACIAVWAAMVLVYNHYAGTAKQSVATQTA
;
A
#
# COMPACT_ATOMS: atom_id res chain seq x y z
N MET A 1 7.17 14.78 -3.00
CA MET A 1 8.11 14.50 -4.03
C MET A 1 8.08 13.08 -4.50
N ALA A 2 8.45 12.02 -4.18
CA ALA A 2 8.26 10.68 -4.76
C ALA A 2 7.84 9.67 -3.70
N CYS A 3 7.08 10.12 -2.70
CA CYS A 3 6.66 9.32 -1.56
C CYS A 3 5.87 8.08 -1.95
N PHE A 4 5.18 8.15 -3.11
CA PHE A 4 4.39 7.03 -3.64
C PHE A 4 5.25 5.82 -4.04
N LEU A 5 6.56 6.00 -4.26
CA LEU A 5 7.44 4.90 -4.66
C LEU A 5 7.60 3.85 -3.55
N VAL A 6 7.54 4.24 -2.28
CA VAL A 6 7.64 3.31 -1.15
C VAL A 6 6.44 2.36 -1.10
N PRO A 7 5.17 2.85 -1.04
CA PRO A 7 4.03 1.95 -1.10
C PRO A 7 3.90 1.25 -2.46
N MET A 8 4.40 1.83 -3.54
CA MET A 8 4.41 1.19 -4.85
C MET A 8 5.33 -0.05 -4.88
N ALA A 9 6.53 0.04 -4.31
CA ALA A 9 7.42 -1.11 -4.19
C ALA A 9 6.77 -2.24 -3.37
N ALA A 10 6.12 -1.90 -2.27
CA ALA A 10 5.37 -2.86 -1.47
C ALA A 10 4.18 -3.45 -2.24
N ALA A 11 3.46 -2.64 -3.01
CA ALA A 11 2.34 -3.08 -3.83
C ALA A 11 2.79 -4.07 -4.90
N ILE A 12 3.91 -3.81 -5.54
CA ILE A 12 4.49 -4.73 -6.54
C ILE A 12 4.86 -6.07 -5.88
N ALA A 13 5.50 -6.03 -4.72
CA ALA A 13 5.86 -7.24 -3.98
C ALA A 13 4.62 -8.05 -3.57
N VAL A 14 3.60 -7.40 -3.04
CA VAL A 14 2.34 -8.05 -2.65
C VAL A 14 1.63 -8.63 -3.89
N SER A 15 1.57 -7.88 -4.99
CA SER A 15 1.01 -8.37 -6.25
C SER A 15 1.74 -9.62 -6.74
N GLY A 16 3.06 -9.64 -6.65
CA GLY A 16 3.88 -10.81 -7.02
C GLY A 16 3.56 -12.05 -6.16
N VAL A 17 3.40 -11.86 -4.87
CA VAL A 17 3.02 -12.95 -3.94
C VAL A 17 1.63 -13.49 -4.28
N ILE A 18 0.68 -12.63 -4.59
CA ILE A 18 -0.68 -13.03 -4.98
C ILE A 18 -0.65 -13.82 -6.29
N LEU A 19 0.06 -13.33 -7.30
CA LEU A 19 0.19 -14.01 -8.60
C LEU A 19 0.89 -15.35 -8.48
N ALA A 20 1.87 -15.47 -7.58
CA ALA A 20 2.56 -16.72 -7.31
C ALA A 20 1.73 -17.71 -6.49
N ASN A 21 0.55 -17.30 -6.03
CA ASN A 21 -0.39 -18.11 -5.24
C ASN A 21 0.23 -18.66 -3.95
N LYS A 22 1.14 -17.89 -3.35
CA LYS A 22 1.87 -18.28 -2.13
C LYS A 22 1.26 -17.71 -0.85
N ALA A 23 0.23 -16.87 -0.96
CA ALA A 23 -0.39 -16.22 0.18
C ALA A 23 -1.48 -17.11 0.80
N PRO A 24 -1.53 -17.22 2.14
CA PRO A 24 -2.66 -17.85 2.82
C PRO A 24 -3.94 -17.05 2.61
N GLU A 25 -5.06 -17.72 2.36
CA GLU A 25 -6.37 -17.06 2.18
C GLU A 25 -6.79 -16.24 3.39
N LYS A 26 -6.39 -16.65 4.59
CA LYS A 26 -6.73 -15.97 5.85
C LYS A 26 -6.16 -14.56 5.95
N LEU A 27 -5.09 -14.26 5.21
CA LEU A 27 -4.45 -12.95 5.24
C LEU A 27 -5.15 -11.92 4.36
N HIS A 28 -5.97 -12.34 3.41
CA HIS A 28 -6.68 -11.44 2.49
C HIS A 28 -5.74 -10.41 1.86
N LEU A 29 -4.61 -10.87 1.31
CA LEU A 29 -3.59 -9.98 0.74
C LEU A 29 -4.12 -9.12 -0.39
N MET A 30 -5.20 -9.53 -1.05
CA MET A 30 -5.85 -8.71 -2.06
C MET A 30 -6.34 -7.37 -1.47
N TRP A 31 -6.81 -7.37 -0.23
CA TRP A 31 -7.23 -6.14 0.45
C TRP A 31 -6.04 -5.19 0.66
N LEU A 32 -4.92 -5.73 1.12
CA LEU A 32 -3.68 -4.95 1.26
C LEU A 32 -3.22 -4.43 -0.10
N ASN A 33 -3.28 -5.25 -1.12
CA ASN A 33 -2.90 -4.85 -2.48
C ASN A 33 -3.74 -3.68 -2.99
N VAL A 34 -5.05 -3.73 -2.81
CA VAL A 34 -5.96 -2.64 -3.18
C VAL A 34 -5.66 -1.36 -2.40
N LEU A 35 -5.43 -1.48 -1.09
CA LEU A 35 -5.07 -0.33 -0.24
C LEU A 35 -3.75 0.31 -0.71
N LEU A 36 -2.73 -0.50 -0.98
CA LEU A 36 -1.44 -0.01 -1.44
C LEU A 36 -1.53 0.67 -2.80
N TRP A 37 -2.18 0.04 -3.78
CA TRP A 37 -2.34 0.65 -5.10
C TRP A 37 -3.21 1.90 -5.07
N GLY A 38 -4.26 1.92 -4.24
CA GLY A 38 -5.07 3.11 -4.01
C GLY A 38 -4.24 4.25 -3.44
N GLY A 39 -3.39 3.98 -2.45
CA GLY A 39 -2.45 4.95 -1.90
C GLY A 39 -1.44 5.45 -2.92
N VAL A 40 -0.90 4.55 -3.74
CA VAL A 40 0.04 4.90 -4.83
C VAL A 40 -0.62 5.85 -5.82
N VAL A 41 -1.81 5.53 -6.30
CA VAL A 41 -2.54 6.37 -7.27
C VAL A 41 -2.86 7.73 -6.67
N ALA A 42 -3.36 7.78 -5.43
CA ALA A 42 -3.69 9.03 -4.75
C ALA A 42 -2.46 9.93 -4.59
N LEU A 43 -1.34 9.37 -4.12
CA LEU A 43 -0.10 10.13 -3.98
C LEU A 43 0.48 10.56 -5.32
N ALA A 44 0.42 9.68 -6.33
CA ALA A 44 0.90 10.02 -7.68
C ALA A 44 0.11 11.20 -8.28
N LEU A 45 -1.22 11.19 -8.13
CA LEU A 45 -2.07 12.28 -8.60
C LEU A 45 -1.77 13.59 -7.87
N GLU A 46 -1.54 13.53 -6.56
CA GLU A 46 -1.12 14.69 -5.79
C GLU A 46 0.19 15.26 -6.30
N HIS A 47 1.18 14.40 -6.53
CA HIS A 47 2.49 14.84 -7.03
C HIS A 47 2.41 15.44 -8.45
N VAL A 48 1.54 14.91 -9.30
CA VAL A 48 1.26 15.50 -10.62
C VAL A 48 0.64 16.88 -10.47
N ALA A 49 -0.34 17.02 -9.55
CA ALA A 49 -1.02 18.31 -9.31
C ALA A 49 -0.06 19.38 -8.79
N HIS A 50 0.99 18.99 -8.05
CA HIS A 50 2.03 19.91 -7.57
C HIS A 50 3.23 20.06 -8.53
N GLU A 51 3.09 19.58 -9.76
CA GLU A 51 4.14 19.65 -10.79
C GLU A 51 5.46 18.99 -10.39
N GLU A 52 5.41 18.04 -9.47
CA GLU A 52 6.58 17.27 -9.03
C GLU A 52 6.89 16.12 -9.99
N ILE A 53 5.92 15.66 -10.74
CA ILE A 53 6.06 14.70 -11.83
C ILE A 53 5.80 15.44 -13.14
N VAL A 54 6.76 15.44 -14.05
CA VAL A 54 6.70 16.17 -15.30
C VAL A 54 6.89 15.22 -16.50
N PRO A 55 6.28 15.53 -17.67
CA PRO A 55 6.35 14.65 -18.84
C PRO A 55 7.67 14.75 -19.63
N TYR A 56 8.70 15.36 -19.06
CA TYR A 56 10.04 15.52 -19.67
C TYR A 56 11.12 15.09 -18.67
N ALA A 57 12.28 14.69 -19.20
CA ALA A 57 13.39 14.25 -18.35
C ALA A 57 13.86 15.38 -17.41
N PRO A 58 14.14 15.06 -16.13
CA PRO A 58 14.28 13.72 -15.52
C PRO A 58 12.97 13.08 -15.00
N PHE A 59 11.81 13.56 -15.40
CA PHE A 59 10.46 13.12 -15.05
C PHE A 59 10.03 13.44 -13.61
N LEU A 60 10.93 13.50 -12.67
CA LEU A 60 10.71 13.98 -11.30
C LEU A 60 11.44 15.32 -11.15
N SER A 61 10.72 16.39 -10.82
CA SER A 61 11.33 17.72 -10.68
C SER A 61 12.39 17.77 -9.58
N ALA A 62 12.25 16.95 -8.54
CA ALA A 62 13.21 16.84 -7.45
C ALA A 62 14.58 16.27 -7.90
N MET A 63 14.64 15.59 -9.02
CA MET A 63 15.90 15.05 -9.55
C MET A 63 16.72 16.07 -10.34
N SER A 64 16.25 17.32 -10.47
CA SER A 64 16.95 18.37 -11.19
C SER A 64 18.19 18.90 -10.47
N SER A 65 18.30 18.68 -9.15
CA SER A 65 19.47 19.05 -8.35
C SER A 65 19.80 18.00 -7.30
N PRO A 66 21.09 17.88 -6.87
CA PRO A 66 21.45 16.94 -5.78
C PRO A 66 20.79 17.27 -4.46
N ALA A 67 20.60 18.55 -4.14
CA ALA A 67 19.92 18.98 -2.90
C ALA A 67 18.46 18.57 -2.89
N ASP A 68 17.75 18.78 -3.99
CA ASP A 68 16.34 18.38 -4.13
C ASP A 68 16.19 16.86 -4.11
N THR A 69 17.12 16.13 -4.71
CA THR A 69 17.14 14.67 -4.66
C THR A 69 17.31 14.16 -3.23
N ALA A 70 18.19 14.77 -2.45
CA ALA A 70 18.39 14.40 -1.04
C ALA A 70 17.12 14.65 -0.20
N THR A 71 16.43 15.77 -0.42
CA THR A 71 15.15 16.08 0.22
C THR A 71 14.09 15.06 -0.17
N MET A 72 14.00 14.72 -1.45
CA MET A 72 13.08 13.70 -1.97
C MET A 72 13.29 12.35 -1.27
N LEU A 73 14.53 11.90 -1.15
CA LEU A 73 14.85 10.63 -0.49
C LEU A 73 14.47 10.66 1.00
N GLY A 74 14.67 11.80 1.68
CA GLY A 74 14.24 11.97 3.06
C GLY A 74 12.72 11.89 3.21
N GLU A 75 11.97 12.50 2.32
CA GLU A 75 10.50 12.42 2.31
C GLU A 75 10.00 11.01 1.98
N MET A 76 10.65 10.31 1.05
CA MET A 76 10.35 8.91 0.78
C MET A 76 10.54 8.05 2.02
N ALA A 77 11.63 8.27 2.77
CA ALA A 77 11.91 7.50 3.98
C ALA A 77 10.91 7.77 5.10
N THR A 78 10.42 9.01 5.24
CA THR A 78 9.49 9.40 6.32
C THR A 78 8.03 9.24 5.93
N ILE A 79 7.57 9.99 4.93
CA ILE A 79 6.16 10.04 4.53
C ILE A 79 5.75 8.77 3.81
N GLY A 80 6.58 8.25 2.91
CA GLY A 80 6.32 7.01 2.20
C GLY A 80 6.22 5.83 3.15
N THR A 81 7.11 5.73 4.12
CA THR A 81 7.08 4.68 5.15
C THR A 81 5.85 4.83 6.04
N ALA A 82 5.48 6.07 6.42
CA ALA A 82 4.27 6.31 7.21
C ALA A 82 3.01 5.87 6.46
N MET A 83 2.91 6.15 5.16
CA MET A 83 1.80 5.68 4.33
C MET A 83 1.76 4.15 4.26
N LEU A 84 2.90 3.51 4.05
CA LEU A 84 2.99 2.06 4.02
C LEU A 84 2.54 1.44 5.34
N LEU A 85 3.00 1.97 6.46
CA LEU A 85 2.61 1.49 7.79
C LEU A 85 1.12 1.71 8.06
N ALA A 86 0.55 2.83 7.62
CA ALA A 86 -0.87 3.09 7.72
C ALA A 86 -1.69 2.08 6.92
N CYS A 87 -1.30 1.77 5.70
CA CYS A 87 -1.96 0.74 4.88
C CYS A 87 -1.90 -0.63 5.55
N ILE A 88 -0.75 -1.02 6.09
CA ILE A 88 -0.58 -2.29 6.79
C ILE A 88 -1.44 -2.33 8.05
N ALA A 89 -1.50 -1.25 8.83
CA ALA A 89 -2.30 -1.17 10.03
C ALA A 89 -3.80 -1.32 9.74
N VAL A 90 -4.30 -0.63 8.72
CA VAL A 90 -5.70 -0.74 8.29
C VAL A 90 -6.00 -2.15 7.79
N TRP A 91 -5.14 -2.72 6.97
CA TRP A 91 -5.28 -4.09 6.50
C TRP A 91 -5.31 -5.09 7.65
N ALA A 92 -4.37 -5.00 8.60
CA ALA A 92 -4.32 -5.88 9.75
C ALA A 92 -5.59 -5.80 10.59
N ALA A 93 -6.10 -4.59 10.85
CA ALA A 93 -7.36 -4.38 11.55
C ALA A 93 -8.54 -5.03 10.82
N MET A 94 -8.64 -4.84 9.51
CA MET A 94 -9.69 -5.43 8.68
C MET A 94 -9.64 -6.97 8.71
N VAL A 95 -8.46 -7.54 8.57
CA VAL A 95 -8.27 -9.00 8.59
C VAL A 95 -8.64 -9.58 9.96
N LEU A 96 -8.18 -8.96 11.04
CA LEU A 96 -8.48 -9.42 12.39
C LEU A 96 -9.98 -9.37 12.68
N VAL A 97 -10.64 -8.27 12.34
CA VAL A 97 -12.09 -8.11 12.53
C VAL A 97 -12.85 -9.13 11.69
N TYR A 98 -12.51 -9.26 10.41
CA TYR A 98 -13.16 -10.21 9.53
C TYR A 98 -13.01 -11.65 10.03
N ASN A 99 -11.80 -12.07 10.38
CA ASN A 99 -11.55 -13.43 10.84
C ASN A 99 -12.25 -13.72 12.18
N HIS A 100 -12.35 -12.73 13.05
CA HIS A 100 -13.08 -12.86 14.31
C HIS A 100 -14.57 -13.12 14.05
N TYR A 101 -15.21 -12.27 13.24
CA TYR A 101 -16.63 -12.44 12.93
C TYR A 101 -16.93 -13.66 12.07
N ALA A 102 -16.07 -13.98 11.11
CA ALA A 102 -16.22 -15.18 10.29
C ALA A 102 -16.10 -16.46 11.12
N GLY A 103 -15.18 -16.49 12.08
CA GLY A 103 -15.04 -17.60 13.02
C GLY A 103 -16.30 -17.77 13.89
N THR A 104 -16.83 -16.68 14.41
CA THR A 104 -18.06 -16.68 15.20
C THR A 104 -19.26 -17.14 14.37
N ALA A 105 -19.40 -16.67 13.14
CA ALA A 105 -20.48 -17.07 12.24
C ALA A 105 -20.43 -18.58 11.92
N LYS A 106 -19.25 -19.12 11.63
CA LYS A 106 -19.07 -20.56 11.40
C LYS A 106 -19.44 -21.40 12.61
N GLN A 107 -19.04 -20.95 13.79
CA GLN A 107 -19.37 -21.64 15.04
C GLN A 107 -20.86 -21.61 15.30
N SER A 108 -21.54 -20.52 15.05
CA SER A 108 -22.98 -20.36 15.20
C SER A 108 -23.73 -21.30 14.26
N VAL A 109 -23.34 -21.41 13.00
CA VAL A 109 -23.93 -22.34 12.02
C VAL A 109 -23.71 -23.79 12.45
N ALA A 110 -22.51 -24.16 12.89
CA ALA A 110 -22.22 -25.51 13.37
C ALA A 110 -23.07 -25.86 14.57
N THR A 111 -23.34 -24.94 15.49
CA THR A 111 -24.21 -25.15 16.64
C THR A 111 -25.67 -25.35 16.22
N GLN A 112 -26.14 -24.62 15.20
CA GLN A 112 -27.51 -24.76 14.70
C GLN A 112 -27.76 -26.07 13.95
N THR A 113 -26.74 -26.62 13.30
CA THR A 113 -26.84 -27.88 12.54
C THR A 113 -26.56 -29.10 13.36
N ALA A 114 -26.08 -28.96 14.56
CA ALA A 114 -25.88 -30.04 15.52
C ALA A 114 -27.16 -30.27 16.35
#